data_f78ae21ad854af3096d2ec827108c253
#
_entry.id   f78ae21ad854af3096d2ec827108c253
#
_cell.length_a   1.000
_cell.length_b   1.000
_cell.length_c   1.000
_cell.angle_alpha   90.00
_cell.angle_beta   90.00
_cell.angle_gamma   90.00
#
_symmetry.space_group_name_H-M   'P 1'
#
loop_
_entity.id
_entity.type
_entity.pdbx_description
1 polymer ?
#
loop_
_entity_poly.entity_id
_entity_poly.type
_entity_poly.pdbx_seq_one_letter_code
_entity_poly.pdbx_strand_id
1 'polypeptide(L)'
;MDDLTQRDIEILDFERSWWKHAGVKEQAIKERFDMSATRYYQLLNDLLENPAAMGHDPILIKRLKRLRSYRQKQRVARLLGAEYETSRGSLRR
;
A
#
# COMPACT_ATOMS: atom_id res chain seq x y z
N MET A 1 7.23 -4.54 23.07
CA MET A 1 7.36 -5.67 22.17
C MET A 1 6.51 -5.47 20.98
N ASP A 2 7.03 -5.80 19.86
CA ASP A 2 6.35 -5.49 18.63
C ASP A 2 5.67 -6.70 18.02
N ASP A 3 5.15 -7.55 18.90
CA ASP A 3 4.41 -8.70 18.44
C ASP A 3 3.17 -8.26 17.70
N LEU A 4 2.79 -9.05 16.71
CA LEU A 4 1.62 -8.74 15.92
C LEU A 4 0.35 -9.02 16.71
N THR A 5 -0.60 -8.10 16.62
CA THR A 5 -1.92 -8.35 17.17
C THR A 5 -2.72 -9.19 16.19
N GLN A 6 -3.87 -9.68 16.65
CA GLN A 6 -4.74 -10.42 15.77
C GLN A 6 -5.17 -9.57 14.58
N ARG A 7 -5.44 -8.29 14.82
CA ARG A 7 -5.81 -7.39 13.72
C ARG A 7 -4.67 -7.26 12.73
N ASP A 8 -3.43 -7.16 13.21
CA ASP A 8 -2.27 -7.05 12.34
C ASP A 8 -2.18 -8.25 11.41
N ILE A 9 -2.37 -9.43 11.97
CA ILE A 9 -2.33 -10.66 11.19
C ILE A 9 -3.44 -10.67 10.15
N GLU A 10 -4.62 -10.23 10.53
CA GLU A 10 -5.74 -10.20 9.60
C GLU A 10 -5.51 -9.21 8.47
N ILE A 11 -4.87 -8.08 8.76
CA ILE A 11 -4.53 -7.12 7.71
C ILE A 11 -3.54 -7.75 6.73
N LEU A 12 -2.53 -8.43 7.25
CA LEU A 12 -1.55 -9.08 6.38
C LEU A 12 -2.20 -10.20 5.56
N ASP A 13 -3.09 -10.98 6.17
CA ASP A 13 -3.79 -12.02 5.44
C ASP A 13 -4.66 -11.44 4.35
N PHE A 14 -5.32 -10.32 4.65
CA PHE A 14 -6.16 -9.64 3.66
C PHE A 14 -5.31 -9.20 2.47
N GLU A 15 -4.15 -8.59 2.72
CA GLU A 15 -3.28 -8.17 1.63
C GLU A 15 -2.77 -9.35 0.82
N ARG A 16 -2.44 -10.45 1.50
CA ARG A 16 -1.91 -11.61 0.81
C ARG A 16 -2.92 -12.24 -0.14
N SER A 17 -4.20 -12.21 0.22
CA SER A 17 -5.23 -12.85 -0.57
C SER A 17 -5.98 -11.90 -1.48
N TRP A 18 -5.77 -10.60 -1.36
CA TRP A 18 -6.59 -9.63 -2.09
C TRP A 18 -6.51 -9.80 -3.60
N TRP A 19 -5.35 -10.20 -4.11
CA TRP A 19 -5.20 -10.33 -5.56
C TRP A 19 -6.18 -11.32 -6.18
N LYS A 20 -6.76 -12.18 -5.36
CA LYS A 20 -7.75 -13.15 -5.82
C LYS A 20 -9.14 -12.56 -5.96
N HIS A 21 -9.34 -11.36 -5.46
CA HIS A 21 -10.67 -10.77 -5.39
C HIS A 21 -10.87 -9.75 -6.50
N ALA A 22 -12.08 -9.75 -7.05
CA ALA A 22 -12.52 -8.66 -7.91
C ALA A 22 -13.37 -7.74 -7.06
N GLY A 23 -13.33 -6.45 -7.36
CA GLY A 23 -14.17 -5.52 -6.64
C GLY A 23 -13.38 -4.36 -6.08
N VAL A 24 -14.07 -3.56 -5.27
CA VAL A 24 -13.52 -2.33 -4.73
C VAL A 24 -12.86 -2.62 -3.40
N LYS A 25 -11.55 -2.41 -3.34
CA LYS A 25 -10.78 -2.72 -2.15
C LYS A 25 -11.20 -1.88 -0.95
N GLU A 26 -11.52 -0.61 -1.18
CA GLU A 26 -11.94 0.26 -0.10
C GLU A 26 -13.21 -0.24 0.57
N GLN A 27 -14.13 -0.74 -0.23
CA GLN A 27 -15.36 -1.29 0.30
C GLN A 27 -15.09 -2.55 1.12
N ALA A 28 -14.21 -3.42 0.60
CA ALA A 28 -13.84 -4.63 1.31
C ALA A 28 -13.17 -4.31 2.65
N ILE A 29 -12.32 -3.28 2.68
CA ILE A 29 -11.68 -2.85 3.91
C ILE A 29 -12.73 -2.40 4.91
N LYS A 30 -13.68 -1.60 4.47
CA LYS A 30 -14.74 -1.11 5.34
C LYS A 30 -15.56 -2.25 5.92
N GLU A 31 -15.90 -3.22 5.09
CA GLU A 31 -16.70 -4.35 5.52
C GLU A 31 -15.95 -5.26 6.46
N ARG A 32 -14.67 -5.50 6.17
CA ARG A 32 -13.88 -6.44 6.94
C ARG A 32 -13.37 -5.85 8.25
N PHE A 33 -12.93 -4.60 8.23
CA PHE A 33 -12.23 -3.99 9.36
C PHE A 33 -12.99 -2.83 9.98
N ASP A 34 -14.09 -2.41 9.38
CA ASP A 34 -14.91 -1.33 9.88
C ASP A 34 -14.08 -0.06 10.09
N MET A 35 -13.29 0.27 9.10
CA MET A 35 -12.49 1.49 9.13
C MET A 35 -12.37 2.06 7.73
N SER A 36 -11.97 3.32 7.66
CA SER A 36 -11.75 3.95 6.36
C SER A 36 -10.50 3.39 5.70
N ALA A 37 -10.41 3.56 4.40
CA ALA A 37 -9.21 3.15 3.67
C ALA A 37 -7.98 3.91 4.17
N THR A 38 -8.15 5.20 4.50
CA THR A 38 -7.05 6.01 5.01
C THR A 38 -6.49 5.40 6.30
N ARG A 39 -7.38 5.06 7.22
CA ARG A 39 -6.94 4.47 8.48
C ARG A 39 -6.28 3.12 8.25
N TYR A 40 -6.88 2.33 7.38
CA TYR A 40 -6.34 1.02 7.06
C TYR A 40 -4.90 1.12 6.53
N TYR A 41 -4.66 2.04 5.60
CA TYR A 41 -3.34 2.16 5.01
C TYR A 41 -2.32 2.77 5.97
N GLN A 42 -2.76 3.58 6.94
CA GLN A 42 -1.86 4.02 7.99
C GLN A 42 -1.38 2.84 8.82
N LEU A 43 -2.32 1.95 9.18
CA LEU A 43 -1.96 0.76 9.94
C LEU A 43 -1.07 -0.16 9.13
N LEU A 44 -1.37 -0.32 7.85
CA LEU A 44 -0.55 -1.15 6.99
C LEU A 44 0.86 -0.60 6.86
N ASN A 45 1.00 0.71 6.70
CA ASN A 45 2.33 1.31 6.62
C ASN A 45 3.12 1.06 7.88
N ASP A 46 2.48 1.16 9.04
CA ASP A 46 3.16 0.86 10.30
C ASP A 46 3.60 -0.60 10.33
N LEU A 47 2.76 -1.51 9.85
CA LEU A 47 3.12 -2.92 9.79
C LEU A 47 4.31 -3.19 8.89
N LEU A 48 4.40 -2.47 7.78
CA LEU A 48 5.52 -2.68 6.86
C LEU A 48 6.86 -2.33 7.50
N GLU A 49 6.84 -1.49 8.53
CA GLU A 49 8.06 -1.12 9.23
C GLU A 49 8.27 -1.93 10.50
N ASN A 50 7.37 -2.84 10.81
CA ASN A 50 7.44 -3.63 12.04
C ASN A 50 8.24 -4.91 11.78
N PRO A 51 9.36 -5.12 12.51
CA PRO A 51 10.15 -6.34 12.31
C PRO A 51 9.37 -7.63 12.51
N ALA A 52 8.36 -7.61 13.37
CA ALA A 52 7.55 -8.81 13.60
C ALA A 52 6.76 -9.18 12.35
N ALA A 53 6.32 -8.18 11.58
CA ALA A 53 5.61 -8.46 10.33
C ALA A 53 6.56 -9.07 9.30
N MET A 54 7.78 -8.53 9.22
CA MET A 54 8.79 -9.10 8.32
C MET A 54 9.10 -10.54 8.68
N GLY A 55 9.16 -10.83 9.98
CA GLY A 55 9.39 -12.21 10.42
C GLY A 55 8.21 -13.13 10.13
N HIS A 56 7.01 -12.57 10.16
CA HIS A 56 5.80 -13.36 9.94
C HIS A 56 5.60 -13.75 8.47
N ASP A 57 5.84 -12.81 7.57
CA ASP A 57 5.62 -13.06 6.14
C ASP A 57 6.56 -12.18 5.32
N PRO A 58 7.85 -12.56 5.23
CA PRO A 58 8.83 -11.70 4.56
C PRO A 58 8.54 -11.47 3.08
N ILE A 59 8.01 -12.48 2.41
CA ILE A 59 7.74 -12.34 0.97
C ILE A 59 6.65 -11.28 0.74
N LEU A 60 5.59 -11.36 1.53
CA LEU A 60 4.50 -10.39 1.42
C LEU A 60 5.00 -8.99 1.76
N ILE A 61 5.73 -8.86 2.87
CA ILE A 61 6.18 -7.54 3.31
C ILE A 61 7.10 -6.91 2.27
N LYS A 62 8.01 -7.69 1.71
CA LYS A 62 8.91 -7.17 0.67
C LYS A 62 8.13 -6.72 -0.56
N ARG A 63 7.11 -7.49 -0.94
CA ARG A 63 6.28 -7.14 -2.08
C ARG A 63 5.50 -5.85 -1.81
N LEU A 64 4.92 -5.75 -0.62
CA LEU A 64 4.14 -4.56 -0.28
C LEU A 64 5.01 -3.32 -0.20
N LYS A 65 6.22 -3.45 0.35
CA LYS A 65 7.15 -2.33 0.38
C LYS A 65 7.51 -1.87 -1.04
N ARG A 66 7.70 -2.83 -1.94
CA ARG A 66 8.03 -2.52 -3.32
C ARG A 66 6.87 -1.79 -4.00
N LEU A 67 5.65 -2.26 -3.77
CA LEU A 67 4.48 -1.61 -4.32
C LEU A 67 4.29 -0.22 -3.75
N ARG A 68 4.54 -0.06 -2.46
CA ARG A 68 4.43 1.25 -1.83
C ARG A 68 5.42 2.23 -2.44
N SER A 69 6.66 1.80 -2.63
CA SER A 69 7.67 2.63 -3.25
C SER A 69 7.29 2.99 -4.68
N TYR A 70 6.80 2.03 -5.41
CA TYR A 70 6.39 2.25 -6.80
C TYR A 70 5.27 3.29 -6.88
N ARG A 71 4.26 3.16 -6.02
CA ARG A 71 3.16 4.10 -6.00
C ARG A 71 3.62 5.49 -5.60
N GLN A 72 4.53 5.55 -4.64
CA GLN A 72 5.07 6.81 -4.19
C GLN A 72 5.85 7.49 -5.30
N LYS A 73 6.66 6.73 -6.01
CA LYS A 73 7.41 7.27 -7.14
C LYS A 73 6.48 7.75 -8.24
N GLN A 74 5.41 7.01 -8.49
CA GLN A 74 4.46 7.42 -9.50
C GLN A 74 3.73 8.68 -9.10
N ARG A 75 3.41 8.83 -7.81
CA ARG A 75 2.76 10.03 -7.35
C ARG A 75 3.66 11.24 -7.53
N VAL A 76 4.92 11.11 -7.15
CA VAL A 76 5.89 12.20 -7.31
C VAL A 76 6.07 12.52 -8.79
N ALA A 77 6.23 11.51 -9.60
CA ALA A 77 6.40 11.71 -11.03
C ALA A 77 5.19 12.43 -11.63
N ARG A 78 4.00 12.09 -11.17
CA ARG A 78 2.79 12.72 -11.68
C ARG A 78 2.72 14.19 -11.28
N LEU A 79 3.12 14.48 -10.05
CA LEU A 79 3.13 15.87 -9.58
C LEU A 79 4.16 16.70 -10.33
N LEU A 80 5.36 16.14 -10.49
CA LEU A 80 6.39 16.81 -11.25
C LEU A 80 6.06 16.80 -12.73
N GLY A 81 5.42 15.73 -13.16
CA GLY A 81 5.10 15.55 -14.56
C GLY A 81 4.11 16.57 -15.09
N ALA A 82 3.26 17.11 -14.22
CA ALA A 82 2.31 18.10 -14.67
C ALA A 82 3.02 19.31 -15.27
N GLU A 83 4.10 19.76 -14.62
CA GLU A 83 4.90 20.85 -15.16
C GLU A 83 5.89 20.35 -16.19
N TYR A 84 6.50 19.23 -15.87
CA TYR A 84 7.54 18.69 -16.71
C TYR A 84 7.02 18.30 -18.08
N GLU A 85 5.86 17.69 -18.12
CA GLU A 85 5.27 17.26 -19.38
C GLU A 85 4.82 18.45 -20.22
N THR A 86 4.39 19.49 -19.60
CA THR A 86 4.07 20.71 -20.31
C THR A 86 5.30 21.22 -21.06
N SER A 87 6.43 21.26 -20.34
CA SER A 87 7.67 21.67 -20.95
C SER A 87 8.09 20.73 -22.07
N ARG A 88 8.00 19.44 -21.81
CA ARG A 88 8.37 18.46 -22.81
C ARG A 88 7.49 18.54 -24.04
N GLY A 89 6.21 18.74 -23.82
CA GLY A 89 5.29 18.89 -24.91
C GLY A 89 5.69 20.01 -25.80
N SER A 90 6.10 21.11 -25.20
CA SER A 90 6.61 22.25 -25.97
C SER A 90 7.85 21.89 -26.74
N LEU A 91 8.77 21.19 -26.08
CA LEU A 91 10.02 20.82 -26.72
C LEU A 91 9.82 19.86 -27.87
N ARG A 92 8.82 19.02 -27.77
CA ARG A 92 8.55 18.07 -28.81
C ARG A 92 8.08 18.70 -30.10
N ARG A 93 7.50 19.87 -29.97
CA ARG A 93 7.07 20.58 -31.17
C ARG A 93 8.22 21.24 -31.84
#